data_38d31d1bb776c469291cccc3d254ca78
#
_entry.id   38d31d1bb776c469291cccc3d254ca78
#
_cell.length_a   1.000
_cell.length_b   1.000
_cell.length_c   1.000
_cell.angle_alpha   90.00
_cell.angle_beta   90.00
_cell.angle_gamma   90.00
#
_symmetry.space_group_name_H-M   'P 1'
#
loop_
_entity.id
_entity.type
_entity.pdbx_description
1 polymer ?
#
loop_
_entity_poly.entity_id
_entity_poly.type
_entity_poly.pdbx_seq_one_letter_code
_entity_poly.pdbx_strand_id
1 'polypeptide(L)'
;MGEVSPPVFINGLMADLITLQDYKDAQGLSTPKEDLKINSTIPSVSQLIKTYCGNSFVDYFSANKTEEFNINWATNIVQLTESPVNTIVSVQERDSYGGNYTTLTTTAFQYYLDTDTDSIFRTNSAGVQSWPRGIGAVKIIYTAGYSVVPADLKLAVIDLITYYIKDEHKERRTIAGASIQNASSSSQRNNVA
;
A
#
# COMPACT_ATOMS: atom_id res chain seq x y z
N MET A 1 -13.79 -14.42 -27.51
CA MET A 1 -13.54 -13.09 -26.92
C MET A 1 -14.33 -13.07 -25.62
N GLY A 2 -13.66 -13.33 -24.51
CA GLY A 2 -14.25 -13.27 -23.18
C GLY A 2 -14.14 -11.87 -22.64
N GLU A 3 -15.25 -11.24 -22.37
CA GLU A 3 -15.36 -9.94 -21.73
C GLU A 3 -14.82 -10.04 -20.30
N VAL A 4 -13.69 -9.41 -20.04
CA VAL A 4 -13.17 -9.25 -18.68
C VAL A 4 -13.99 -8.11 -18.05
N SER A 5 -14.95 -8.49 -17.20
CA SER A 5 -15.69 -7.53 -16.41
C SER A 5 -14.73 -6.74 -15.51
N PRO A 6 -14.80 -5.40 -15.49
CA PRO A 6 -13.98 -4.61 -14.58
C PRO A 6 -14.36 -4.93 -13.12
N PRO A 7 -13.40 -4.85 -12.18
CA PRO A 7 -13.68 -5.09 -10.77
C PRO A 7 -14.77 -4.14 -10.28
N VAL A 8 -15.81 -4.71 -9.69
CA VAL A 8 -16.89 -3.94 -9.06
C VAL A 8 -16.35 -3.37 -7.76
N PHE A 9 -16.09 -2.06 -7.74
CA PHE A 9 -15.76 -1.34 -6.51
C PHE A 9 -17.00 -1.25 -5.61
N ILE A 10 -17.03 -2.07 -4.58
CA ILE A 10 -18.01 -1.91 -3.48
C ILE A 10 -17.33 -1.07 -2.41
N ASN A 11 -17.88 0.13 -2.17
CA ASN A 11 -17.59 1.07 -1.10
C ASN A 11 -16.57 0.61 -0.03
N GLY A 12 -15.36 1.16 -0.10
CA GLY A 12 -14.42 1.16 1.02
C GLY A 12 -13.66 -0.13 1.30
N LEU A 13 -13.81 -1.18 0.50
CA LEU A 13 -12.98 -2.37 0.59
C LEU A 13 -11.71 -2.15 -0.22
N MET A 14 -10.57 -2.19 0.46
CA MET A 14 -9.26 -2.22 -0.17
C MET A 14 -9.16 -3.45 -1.07
N ALA A 15 -8.62 -3.28 -2.28
CA ALA A 15 -8.46 -4.38 -3.22
C ALA A 15 -7.50 -5.44 -2.66
N ASP A 16 -7.80 -6.72 -2.89
CA ASP A 16 -6.88 -7.80 -2.55
C ASP A 16 -5.64 -7.74 -3.45
N LEU A 17 -4.48 -8.12 -2.91
CA LEU A 17 -3.22 -8.10 -3.64
C LEU A 17 -3.09 -9.26 -4.62
N ILE A 18 -3.80 -10.38 -4.38
CA ILE A 18 -3.89 -11.52 -5.30
C ILE A 18 -5.32 -12.05 -5.35
N THR A 19 -5.62 -12.79 -6.41
CA THR A 19 -6.86 -13.54 -6.54
C THR A 19 -6.70 -14.98 -6.07
N LEU A 20 -7.83 -15.68 -5.82
CA LEU A 20 -7.82 -17.13 -5.58
C LEU A 20 -7.12 -17.88 -6.72
N GLN A 21 -7.33 -17.45 -7.97
CA GLN A 21 -6.75 -18.10 -9.14
C GLN A 21 -5.22 -17.90 -9.16
N ASP A 22 -4.72 -16.68 -8.88
CA ASP A 22 -3.27 -16.45 -8.76
C ASP A 22 -2.62 -17.42 -7.75
N TYR A 23 -3.26 -17.62 -6.59
CA TYR A 23 -2.76 -18.53 -5.58
C TYR A 23 -2.78 -19.99 -6.05
N LYS A 24 -3.91 -20.43 -6.64
CA LYS A 24 -4.05 -21.82 -7.14
C LYS A 24 -3.06 -22.13 -8.24
N ASP A 25 -2.85 -21.21 -9.17
CA ASP A 25 -1.89 -21.37 -10.28
C ASP A 25 -0.45 -21.47 -9.75
N ALA A 26 -0.09 -20.64 -8.78
CA ALA A 26 1.24 -20.68 -8.17
C ALA A 26 1.50 -21.96 -7.36
N GLN A 27 0.47 -22.54 -6.73
CA GLN A 27 0.58 -23.76 -5.92
C GLN A 27 0.28 -25.04 -6.70
N GLY A 28 -0.10 -24.96 -7.99
CA GLY A 28 -0.50 -26.10 -8.80
C GLY A 28 -1.78 -26.80 -8.31
N LEU A 29 -2.71 -26.05 -7.73
CA LEU A 29 -3.95 -26.57 -7.15
C LEU A 29 -5.08 -26.51 -8.18
N SER A 30 -5.70 -27.67 -8.48
CA SER A 30 -6.86 -27.75 -9.38
C SER A 30 -8.18 -28.02 -8.65
N THR A 31 -8.14 -28.45 -7.40
CA THR A 31 -9.33 -28.85 -6.65
C THR A 31 -9.92 -27.69 -5.84
N PRO A 32 -11.26 -27.63 -5.64
CA PRO A 32 -11.91 -26.58 -4.86
C PRO A 32 -11.89 -26.84 -3.34
N LYS A 33 -11.25 -27.91 -2.87
CA LYS A 33 -11.35 -28.38 -1.47
C LYS A 33 -10.97 -27.31 -0.43
N GLU A 34 -10.01 -26.46 -0.75
CA GLU A 34 -9.49 -25.43 0.18
C GLU A 34 -9.89 -24.01 -0.20
N ASP A 35 -10.68 -23.83 -1.26
CA ASP A 35 -11.03 -22.52 -1.81
C ASP A 35 -11.65 -21.59 -0.77
N LEU A 36 -12.51 -22.08 0.10
CA LEU A 36 -13.12 -21.27 1.16
C LEU A 36 -12.07 -20.76 2.16
N LYS A 37 -11.12 -21.61 2.55
CA LYS A 37 -10.05 -21.24 3.47
C LYS A 37 -9.11 -20.22 2.82
N ILE A 38 -8.74 -20.45 1.57
CA ILE A 38 -7.88 -19.55 0.79
C ILE A 38 -8.57 -18.18 0.64
N ASN A 39 -9.82 -18.16 0.18
CA ASN A 39 -10.60 -16.93 -0.01
C ASN A 39 -10.76 -16.11 1.28
N SER A 40 -10.89 -16.74 2.43
CA SER A 40 -10.96 -16.03 3.71
C SER A 40 -9.60 -15.49 4.17
N THR A 41 -8.50 -16.10 3.72
CA THR A 41 -7.14 -15.72 4.13
C THR A 41 -6.58 -14.58 3.26
N ILE A 42 -6.90 -14.54 1.97
CA ILE A 42 -6.40 -13.54 1.01
C ILE A 42 -6.63 -12.09 1.49
N PRO A 43 -7.85 -11.66 1.88
CA PRO A 43 -8.07 -10.29 2.33
C PRO A 43 -7.28 -9.95 3.58
N SER A 44 -7.20 -10.90 4.53
CA SER A 44 -6.49 -10.70 5.79
C SER A 44 -4.99 -10.52 5.58
N VAL A 45 -4.39 -11.32 4.71
CA VAL A 45 -2.96 -11.23 4.38
C VAL A 45 -2.69 -9.97 3.55
N SER A 46 -3.55 -9.65 2.59
CA SER A 46 -3.43 -8.42 1.80
C SER A 46 -3.43 -7.18 2.69
N GLN A 47 -4.37 -7.12 3.64
CA GLN A 47 -4.44 -6.02 4.59
C GLN A 47 -3.23 -5.98 5.53
N LEU A 48 -2.75 -7.12 6.00
CA LEU A 48 -1.57 -7.20 6.86
C LEU A 48 -0.34 -6.61 6.16
N ILE A 49 -0.11 -6.97 4.89
CA ILE A 49 1.02 -6.47 4.10
C ILE A 49 0.89 -4.97 3.86
N LYS A 50 -0.29 -4.48 3.44
CA LYS A 50 -0.54 -3.04 3.25
C LYS A 50 -0.27 -2.24 4.53
N THR A 51 -0.76 -2.75 5.67
CA THR A 51 -0.54 -2.11 6.97
C THR A 51 0.94 -2.11 7.36
N TYR A 52 1.63 -3.23 7.15
CA TYR A 52 3.05 -3.35 7.48
C TYR A 52 3.94 -2.44 6.63
N CYS A 53 3.64 -2.34 5.33
CA CYS A 53 4.39 -1.49 4.39
C CYS A 53 3.97 -0.01 4.46
N GLY A 54 2.83 0.33 5.07
CA GLY A 54 2.27 1.67 5.05
C GLY A 54 1.85 2.16 3.66
N ASN A 55 1.58 1.23 2.74
CA ASN A 55 1.28 1.50 1.34
C ASN A 55 0.17 0.57 0.86
N SER A 56 -0.79 1.08 0.12
CA SER A 56 -1.91 0.30 -0.41
C SER A 56 -1.61 -0.41 -1.72
N PHE A 57 -0.53 -0.04 -2.39
CA PHE A 57 0.01 -0.58 -3.66
C PHE A 57 -0.89 -0.40 -4.88
N VAL A 58 -2.16 -0.71 -4.82
CA VAL A 58 -3.07 -0.73 -5.99
C VAL A 58 -4.35 0.09 -5.80
N ASP A 59 -4.74 0.40 -4.56
CA ASP A 59 -6.05 0.97 -4.26
C ASP A 59 -6.27 2.35 -4.90
N TYR A 60 -5.20 3.13 -5.00
CA TYR A 60 -5.24 4.50 -5.51
C TYR A 60 -4.70 4.65 -6.94
N PHE A 61 -4.48 3.56 -7.67
CA PHE A 61 -4.04 3.66 -9.07
C PHE A 61 -5.08 4.35 -9.96
N SER A 62 -6.36 4.01 -9.79
CA SER A 62 -7.48 4.59 -10.53
C SER A 62 -8.44 5.43 -9.67
N ALA A 63 -8.18 5.52 -8.38
CA ALA A 63 -8.97 6.29 -7.43
C ALA A 63 -8.13 7.42 -6.82
N ASN A 64 -8.77 8.54 -6.51
CA ASN A 64 -8.08 9.67 -5.89
C ASN A 64 -7.87 9.43 -4.40
N LYS A 65 -6.64 9.65 -3.93
CA LYS A 65 -6.32 9.81 -2.52
C LYS A 65 -6.30 11.29 -2.16
N THR A 66 -6.87 11.63 -1.04
CA THR A 66 -6.80 12.97 -0.47
C THR A 66 -6.01 12.92 0.82
N GLU A 67 -4.99 13.76 0.94
CA GLU A 67 -4.21 13.94 2.17
C GLU A 67 -4.20 15.39 2.61
N GLU A 68 -4.34 15.60 3.92
CA GLU A 68 -4.23 16.90 4.55
C GLU A 68 -3.05 16.93 5.51
N PHE A 69 -2.19 17.95 5.37
CA PHE A 69 -0.97 18.07 6.13
C PHE A 69 -1.06 19.23 7.13
N ASN A 70 -0.67 18.93 8.37
CA ASN A 70 -0.49 19.94 9.41
C ASN A 70 0.95 20.46 9.37
N ILE A 71 1.13 21.75 9.17
CA ILE A 71 2.44 22.37 9.07
C ILE A 71 2.72 23.15 10.36
N ASN A 72 3.52 22.56 11.24
CA ASN A 72 3.81 23.12 12.57
C ASN A 72 5.07 23.99 12.59
N TRP A 73 5.99 23.77 11.64
CA TRP A 73 7.25 24.53 11.50
C TRP A 73 7.46 24.98 10.06
N ALA A 74 8.46 25.82 9.83
CA ALA A 74 8.81 26.22 8.47
C ALA A 74 9.36 25.01 7.70
N THR A 75 8.60 24.53 6.75
CA THR A 75 8.99 23.46 5.81
C THR A 75 8.56 23.85 4.41
N ASN A 76 9.34 23.43 3.45
CA ASN A 76 9.06 23.60 2.01
C ASN A 76 8.63 22.31 1.33
N ILE A 77 8.62 21.19 2.06
CA ILE A 77 8.35 19.85 1.54
C ILE A 77 7.23 19.20 2.34
N VAL A 78 6.37 18.46 1.64
CA VAL A 78 5.43 17.47 2.21
C VAL A 78 5.64 16.14 1.51
N GLN A 79 5.68 15.06 2.30
CA GLN A 79 5.87 13.70 1.83
C GLN A 79 4.50 13.04 1.66
N LEU A 80 4.23 12.48 0.49
CA LEU A 80 3.02 11.69 0.24
C LEU A 80 3.16 10.29 0.83
N THR A 81 2.05 9.71 1.28
CA THR A 81 2.08 8.39 1.94
C THR A 81 2.02 7.23 0.96
N GLU A 82 1.39 7.41 -0.20
CA GLU A 82 1.32 6.37 -1.22
C GLU A 82 2.39 6.59 -2.30
N SER A 83 3.01 5.50 -2.73
CA SER A 83 4.11 5.44 -3.69
C SER A 83 3.93 4.24 -4.63
N PRO A 84 4.33 4.35 -5.91
CA PRO A 84 4.76 5.56 -6.62
C PRO A 84 3.59 6.51 -6.91
N VAL A 85 3.85 7.79 -6.91
CA VAL A 85 2.86 8.81 -7.30
C VAL A 85 2.71 8.83 -8.82
N ASN A 86 1.47 8.68 -9.31
CA ASN A 86 1.17 8.65 -10.74
C ASN A 86 0.78 10.03 -11.28
N THR A 87 -0.20 10.68 -10.63
CA THR A 87 -0.71 11.97 -11.09
C THR A 87 -1.16 12.83 -9.93
N ILE A 88 -0.75 14.08 -9.92
CA ILE A 88 -1.29 15.09 -9.01
C ILE A 88 -2.56 15.67 -9.64
N VAL A 89 -3.68 15.49 -8.97
CA VAL A 89 -4.98 16.03 -9.38
C VAL A 89 -5.13 17.47 -8.90
N SER A 90 -4.74 17.76 -7.64
CA SER A 90 -4.85 19.09 -7.06
C SER A 90 -3.89 19.24 -5.90
N VAL A 91 -3.23 20.41 -5.83
CA VAL A 91 -2.47 20.86 -4.67
C VAL A 91 -3.10 22.16 -4.19
N GLN A 92 -3.44 22.22 -2.92
CA GLN A 92 -4.15 23.34 -2.32
C GLN A 92 -3.48 23.75 -1.01
N GLU A 93 -3.52 25.05 -0.71
CA GLU A 93 -3.03 25.58 0.57
C GLU A 93 -4.04 26.54 1.18
N ARG A 94 -3.96 26.74 2.50
CA ARG A 94 -4.72 27.76 3.24
C ARG A 94 -3.89 28.34 4.37
N ASP A 95 -4.07 29.64 4.61
CA ASP A 95 -3.29 30.37 5.63
C ASP A 95 -3.89 30.26 7.04
N SER A 96 -5.12 29.82 7.18
CA SER A 96 -5.80 29.72 8.48
C SER A 96 -6.73 28.53 8.56
N TYR A 97 -6.85 27.95 9.76
CA TYR A 97 -7.82 26.90 10.04
C TYR A 97 -9.25 27.42 9.81
N GLY A 98 -10.02 26.70 9.00
CA GLY A 98 -11.38 27.11 8.59
C GLY A 98 -11.41 28.10 7.42
N GLY A 99 -10.25 28.57 6.94
CA GLY A 99 -10.15 29.36 5.71
C GLY A 99 -10.39 28.52 4.46
N ASN A 100 -10.68 29.20 3.35
CA ASN A 100 -10.83 28.54 2.06
C ASN A 100 -9.48 28.09 1.52
N TYR A 101 -9.45 26.94 0.85
CA TYR A 101 -8.29 26.48 0.13
C TYR A 101 -8.09 27.26 -1.16
N THR A 102 -6.85 27.64 -1.41
CA THR A 102 -6.37 28.19 -2.70
C THR A 102 -5.66 27.09 -3.48
N THR A 103 -6.08 26.84 -4.72
CA THR A 103 -5.45 25.85 -5.59
C THR A 103 -4.17 26.41 -6.20
N LEU A 104 -3.10 25.64 -6.10
CA LEU A 104 -1.79 25.93 -6.69
C LEU A 104 -1.68 25.32 -8.09
N THR A 105 -0.87 25.94 -8.93
CA THR A 105 -0.65 25.49 -10.32
C THR A 105 0.83 25.36 -10.66
N THR A 106 1.16 24.37 -11.50
CA THR A 106 2.51 24.17 -12.02
C THR A 106 2.89 25.27 -13.03
N THR A 107 1.91 25.80 -13.77
CA THR A 107 2.14 26.88 -14.73
C THR A 107 2.61 28.18 -14.08
N ALA A 108 2.23 28.41 -12.81
CA ALA A 108 2.73 29.50 -12.00
C ALA A 108 3.97 29.12 -11.14
N PHE A 109 4.55 27.95 -11.37
CA PHE A 109 5.68 27.41 -10.61
C PHE A 109 5.42 27.33 -9.09
N GLN A 110 4.18 27.11 -8.67
CA GLN A 110 3.81 27.20 -7.26
C GLN A 110 4.12 25.91 -6.49
N TYR A 111 4.29 24.80 -7.18
CA TYR A 111 4.77 23.55 -6.58
C TYR A 111 5.56 22.71 -7.58
N TYR A 112 6.40 21.81 -7.07
CA TYR A 112 7.16 20.84 -7.83
C TYR A 112 6.98 19.45 -7.21
N LEU A 113 6.62 18.46 -8.03
CA LEU A 113 6.60 17.05 -7.63
C LEU A 113 7.98 16.45 -7.88
N ASP A 114 8.60 15.96 -6.83
CA ASP A 114 9.78 15.11 -6.91
C ASP A 114 9.30 13.65 -6.97
N THR A 115 9.43 13.05 -8.14
CA THR A 115 9.01 11.67 -8.39
C THR A 115 9.93 10.62 -7.81
N ASP A 116 11.16 10.99 -7.45
CA ASP A 116 12.13 10.06 -6.87
C ASP A 116 11.84 9.82 -5.39
N THR A 117 11.30 10.83 -4.72
CA THR A 117 10.96 10.77 -3.30
C THR A 117 9.45 10.82 -3.02
N ASP A 118 8.61 10.94 -4.06
CA ASP A 118 7.16 11.12 -3.94
C ASP A 118 6.77 12.27 -3.01
N SER A 119 7.52 13.40 -3.14
CA SER A 119 7.37 14.58 -2.31
C SER A 119 6.93 15.78 -3.11
N ILE A 120 6.22 16.72 -2.48
CA ILE A 120 5.83 17.98 -3.10
C ILE A 120 6.54 19.15 -2.40
N PHE A 121 7.29 19.88 -3.21
CA PHE A 121 7.94 21.12 -2.79
C PHE A 121 7.05 22.32 -3.08
N ARG A 122 6.94 23.22 -2.11
CA ARG A 122 6.36 24.56 -2.33
C ARG A 122 7.39 25.45 -3.01
N THR A 123 7.04 26.02 -4.15
CA THR A 123 7.93 26.84 -4.99
C THR A 123 7.24 28.11 -5.47
N ASN A 124 8.00 29.00 -6.06
CA ASN A 124 7.54 30.10 -6.90
C ASN A 124 8.56 30.35 -8.02
N SER A 125 8.34 31.37 -8.83
CA SER A 125 9.26 31.75 -9.92
C SER A 125 10.68 32.12 -9.46
N ALA A 126 10.88 32.47 -8.19
CA ALA A 126 12.18 32.82 -7.61
C ALA A 126 12.87 31.62 -6.92
N GLY A 127 12.17 30.47 -6.74
CA GLY A 127 12.72 29.28 -6.11
C GLY A 127 11.82 28.66 -5.04
N VAL A 128 12.44 27.98 -4.07
CA VAL A 128 11.75 27.25 -3.02
C VAL A 128 11.13 28.18 -1.99
N GLN A 129 9.92 27.87 -1.56
CA GLN A 129 9.18 28.61 -0.52
C GLN A 129 8.74 27.67 0.61
N SER A 130 8.40 28.25 1.78
CA SER A 130 7.76 27.52 2.86
C SER A 130 6.25 27.40 2.63
N TRP A 131 5.69 26.27 3.01
CA TRP A 131 4.26 26.08 3.13
C TRP A 131 3.68 26.98 4.22
N PRO A 132 2.41 27.44 4.10
CA PRO A 132 1.73 28.13 5.19
C PRO A 132 1.63 27.24 6.42
N ARG A 133 1.72 27.84 7.61
CA ARG A 133 1.60 27.11 8.88
C ARG A 133 0.15 26.97 9.29
N GLY A 134 -0.21 25.80 9.84
CA GLY A 134 -1.53 25.57 10.38
C GLY A 134 -1.97 24.13 10.34
N ILE A 135 -3.13 23.88 10.92
CA ILE A 135 -3.80 22.57 10.87
C ILE A 135 -4.49 22.44 9.52
N GLY A 136 -4.22 21.34 8.81
CA GLY A 136 -4.71 21.11 7.46
C GLY A 136 -4.29 22.23 6.49
N ALA A 137 -3.09 22.80 6.67
CA ALA A 137 -2.62 23.92 5.86
C ALA A 137 -2.42 23.56 4.39
N VAL A 138 -2.08 22.31 4.11
CA VAL A 138 -1.88 21.79 2.75
C VAL A 138 -2.80 20.62 2.51
N LYS A 139 -3.46 20.60 1.36
CA LYS A 139 -4.31 19.50 0.91
C LYS A 139 -3.92 19.08 -0.48
N ILE A 140 -3.68 17.79 -0.64
CA ILE A 140 -3.22 17.21 -1.90
C ILE A 140 -4.17 16.08 -2.31
N ILE A 141 -4.58 16.10 -3.57
CA ILE A 141 -5.39 15.06 -4.20
C ILE A 141 -4.55 14.47 -5.33
N TYR A 142 -4.35 13.16 -5.31
CA TYR A 142 -3.47 12.49 -6.25
C TYR A 142 -3.87 11.04 -6.49
N THR A 143 -3.30 10.41 -7.52
CA THR A 143 -3.36 8.97 -7.77
C THR A 143 -1.97 8.38 -7.57
N ALA A 144 -1.90 7.15 -7.05
CA ALA A 144 -0.65 6.48 -6.75
C ALA A 144 -0.78 4.96 -6.84
N GLY A 145 0.36 4.28 -6.90
CA GLY A 145 0.43 2.82 -6.89
C GLY A 145 0.52 2.21 -8.27
N TYR A 146 0.30 0.91 -8.35
CA TYR A 146 0.51 0.10 -9.54
C TYR A 146 -0.82 -0.32 -10.17
N SER A 147 -0.86 -0.38 -11.50
CA SER A 147 -2.02 -0.94 -12.25
C SER A 147 -2.15 -2.45 -12.04
N VAL A 148 -1.03 -3.12 -11.82
CA VAL A 148 -0.94 -4.56 -11.53
C VAL A 148 0.02 -4.74 -10.38
N VAL A 149 -0.34 -5.60 -9.42
CA VAL A 149 0.54 -5.91 -8.28
C VAL A 149 1.90 -6.42 -8.78
N PRO A 150 3.02 -5.85 -8.31
CA PRO A 150 4.36 -6.31 -8.68
C PRO A 150 4.58 -7.80 -8.39
N ALA A 151 5.37 -8.47 -9.23
CA ALA A 151 5.54 -9.92 -9.17
C ALA A 151 6.21 -10.40 -7.87
N ASP A 152 7.14 -9.65 -7.35
CA ASP A 152 7.82 -9.90 -6.08
C ASP A 152 6.85 -9.76 -4.90
N LEU A 153 5.97 -8.77 -4.93
CA LEU A 153 4.93 -8.60 -3.94
C LEU A 153 3.91 -9.74 -4.01
N LYS A 154 3.49 -10.16 -5.21
CA LYS A 154 2.62 -11.35 -5.39
C LYS A 154 3.25 -12.59 -4.77
N LEU A 155 4.53 -12.82 -5.01
CA LEU A 155 5.25 -13.96 -4.44
C LEU A 155 5.23 -13.92 -2.91
N ALA A 156 5.55 -12.77 -2.31
CA ALA A 156 5.53 -12.61 -0.86
C ALA A 156 4.13 -12.84 -0.26
N VAL A 157 3.06 -12.38 -0.94
CA VAL A 157 1.66 -12.62 -0.52
C VAL A 157 1.34 -14.11 -0.56
N ILE A 158 1.71 -14.82 -1.65
CA ILE A 158 1.47 -16.26 -1.82
C ILE A 158 2.20 -17.07 -0.74
N ASP A 159 3.44 -16.73 -0.45
CA ASP A 159 4.23 -17.39 0.59
C ASP A 159 3.62 -17.18 1.98
N LEU A 160 3.18 -15.97 2.27
CA LEU A 160 2.56 -15.67 3.56
C LEU A 160 1.20 -16.36 3.72
N ILE A 161 0.37 -16.43 2.67
CA ILE A 161 -0.88 -17.20 2.67
C ILE A 161 -0.58 -18.68 2.91
N THR A 162 0.42 -19.23 2.21
CA THR A 162 0.84 -20.63 2.37
C THR A 162 1.27 -20.93 3.80
N TYR A 163 2.04 -20.02 4.40
CA TYR A 163 2.48 -20.11 5.80
C TYR A 163 1.29 -20.19 6.76
N TYR A 164 0.25 -19.34 6.58
CA TYR A 164 -0.95 -19.38 7.41
C TYR A 164 -1.84 -20.60 7.13
N ILE A 165 -2.00 -21.00 5.89
CA ILE A 165 -2.84 -22.15 5.51
C ILE A 165 -2.25 -23.46 6.03
N LYS A 166 -0.92 -23.62 5.96
CA LYS A 166 -0.21 -24.79 6.48
C LYS A 166 -0.04 -24.79 7.99
N ASP A 167 -0.51 -23.72 8.68
CA ASP A 167 -0.31 -23.53 10.12
C ASP A 167 1.19 -23.57 10.54
N GLU A 168 2.09 -23.16 9.66
CA GLU A 168 3.54 -23.16 9.93
C GLU A 168 3.93 -22.16 11.03
N HIS A 169 3.01 -21.22 11.38
CA HIS A 169 3.15 -20.33 12.52
C HIS A 169 3.04 -21.04 13.88
N LYS A 170 2.58 -22.31 13.89
CA LYS A 170 2.50 -23.10 15.13
C LYS A 170 3.83 -23.82 15.35
N GLU A 171 4.45 -23.61 16.50
CA GLU A 171 5.75 -24.19 16.83
C GLU A 171 5.74 -25.72 16.91
N ARG A 172 4.57 -26.32 17.16
CA ARG A 172 4.47 -27.77 17.35
C ARG A 172 3.16 -28.35 16.82
N ARG A 173 3.26 -29.41 16.04
CA ARG A 173 2.14 -30.24 15.61
C ARG A 173 2.34 -31.68 16.04
N THR A 174 1.27 -32.31 16.57
CA THR A 174 1.23 -33.75 16.85
C THR A 174 0.21 -34.39 15.95
N ILE A 175 0.63 -35.31 15.11
CA ILE A 175 -0.22 -36.07 14.19
C ILE A 175 0.01 -37.56 14.48
N ALA A 176 -1.03 -38.27 14.92
CA ALA A 176 -1.02 -39.74 15.11
C ALA A 176 0.22 -40.28 15.87
N GLY A 177 0.65 -39.62 16.94
CA GLY A 177 1.80 -40.03 17.74
C GLY A 177 3.17 -39.57 17.23
N ALA A 178 3.24 -38.93 16.07
CA ALA A 178 4.43 -38.22 15.60
C ALA A 178 4.31 -36.72 15.89
N SER A 179 5.38 -36.10 16.40
CA SER A 179 5.40 -34.64 16.58
C SER A 179 6.26 -34.00 15.49
N ILE A 180 5.70 -33.03 14.78
CA ILE A 180 6.41 -32.15 13.85
C ILE A 180 6.69 -30.85 14.59
N GLN A 181 7.95 -30.47 14.67
CA GLN A 181 8.38 -29.22 15.29
C GLN A 181 8.98 -28.34 14.18
N ASN A 182 8.37 -27.18 13.93
CA ASN A 182 8.95 -26.19 13.04
C ASN A 182 10.21 -25.61 13.71
N ALA A 183 11.31 -25.52 12.96
CA ALA A 183 12.55 -24.94 13.47
C ALA A 183 12.30 -23.47 13.84
N SER A 184 12.41 -23.15 15.13
CA SER A 184 12.42 -21.75 15.56
C SER A 184 13.72 -21.09 15.11
N SER A 185 13.69 -19.84 14.72
CA SER A 185 14.86 -19.07 14.26
C SER A 185 15.96 -18.95 15.33
N SER A 186 15.70 -19.34 16.57
CA SER A 186 16.66 -19.41 17.67
C SER A 186 17.53 -20.69 17.68
N SER A 187 17.11 -21.77 16.99
CA SER A 187 17.85 -23.05 17.00
C SER A 187 19.06 -23.07 16.08
N GLN A 188 19.20 -22.12 15.17
CA GLN A 188 20.32 -22.11 14.21
C GLN A 188 21.61 -21.48 14.72
N ARG A 189 21.67 -20.95 15.95
CA ARG A 189 22.86 -20.27 16.46
C ARG A 189 23.85 -21.14 17.23
N ASN A 190 23.53 -22.41 17.52
CA ASN A 190 24.35 -23.21 18.44
C ASN A 190 25.10 -24.38 17.81
N ASN A 191 25.26 -24.43 16.47
CA ASN A 191 26.09 -25.48 15.82
C ASN A 191 27.26 -24.89 15.06
N VAL A 192 28.07 -24.02 15.71
CA VAL A 192 29.43 -23.71 15.31
C VAL A 192 30.30 -23.79 16.59
N ALA A 193 30.81 -24.95 16.80
CA ALA A 193 31.97 -25.22 17.65
C ALA A 193 32.89 -26.20 16.92
#